data_a93d5db98334d36a8a6c5cb642eb47e2
#
_entry.id   a93d5db98334d36a8a6c5cb642eb47e2
#
_cell.length_a   1.000
_cell.length_b   1.000
_cell.length_c   1.000
_cell.angle_alpha   90.00
_cell.angle_beta   90.00
_cell.angle_gamma   90.00
#
_symmetry.space_group_name_H-M   'P 1'
#
loop_
_entity.id
_entity.type
_entity.pdbx_description
1 polymer ?
#
loop_
_entity_poly.entity_id
_entity_poly.type
_entity_poly.pdbx_seq_one_letter_code
_entity_poly.pdbx_strand_id
1 'polypeptide(L)'
;MTISMTFKEYQKASKKTAIYPDAGKNFVYPALGLTGESGEVAEIIKRIIREKNGAIDEESKEALSKELGDVLWYLSQLATEFNISLEEIA
;
A
#
# COMPACT_ATOMS: atom_id res chain seq x y z
N MET A 1 -14.25 12.57 9.91
CA MET A 1 -13.20 13.59 10.00
C MET A 1 -12.05 13.25 9.09
N THR A 2 -11.61 14.20 8.30
CA THR A 2 -10.49 14.00 7.40
C THR A 2 -9.21 14.47 8.07
N ILE A 3 -8.20 13.62 8.08
CA ILE A 3 -6.87 13.97 8.60
C ILE A 3 -6.01 14.33 7.39
N SER A 4 -5.51 15.57 7.40
CA SER A 4 -4.61 16.03 6.34
C SER A 4 -3.18 15.66 6.72
N MET A 5 -2.47 15.01 5.82
CA MET A 5 -1.14 14.50 6.07
C MET A 5 -0.30 14.59 4.79
N THR A 6 0.93 15.07 4.91
CA THR A 6 1.85 15.08 3.77
C THR A 6 2.45 13.69 3.56
N PHE A 7 3.01 13.43 2.39
CA PHE A 7 3.72 12.18 2.14
C PHE A 7 4.89 11.99 3.12
N LYS A 8 5.55 13.07 3.48
CA LYS A 8 6.64 13.03 4.45
C LYS A 8 6.15 12.58 5.82
N GLU A 9 5.02 13.13 6.26
CA GLU A 9 4.40 12.76 7.53
C GLU A 9 3.93 11.32 7.50
N TYR A 10 3.33 10.89 6.39
CA TYR A 10 2.89 9.51 6.23
C TYR A 10 4.07 8.55 6.32
N GLN A 11 5.16 8.82 5.60
CA GLN A 11 6.34 7.96 5.61
C GLN A 11 6.89 7.79 7.03
N LYS A 12 6.99 8.88 7.76
CA LYS A 12 7.46 8.88 9.14
C LYS A 12 6.53 8.07 10.05
N ALA A 13 5.22 8.29 9.93
CA ALA A 13 4.24 7.59 10.73
C ALA A 13 4.21 6.09 10.42
N SER A 14 4.25 5.73 9.13
CA SER A 14 4.21 4.33 8.72
C SER A 14 5.42 3.54 9.19
N LYS A 15 6.58 4.17 9.28
CA LYS A 15 7.80 3.53 9.76
C LYS A 15 7.63 3.01 11.18
N LYS A 16 6.84 3.69 11.99
CA LYS A 16 6.59 3.29 13.39
C LYS A 16 5.83 1.98 13.51
N THR A 17 5.13 1.57 12.47
CA THR A 17 4.38 0.32 12.46
C THR A 17 5.10 -0.80 11.71
N ALA A 18 6.33 -0.54 11.25
CA ALA A 18 7.13 -1.53 10.53
C ALA A 18 7.79 -2.49 11.52
N ILE A 19 7.15 -3.65 11.71
CA ILE A 19 7.61 -4.67 12.65
C ILE A 19 8.02 -5.97 11.96
N TYR A 20 8.24 -5.92 10.64
CA TYR A 20 8.74 -7.11 9.93
C TYR A 20 10.19 -7.39 10.32
N PRO A 21 10.69 -8.64 10.09
CA PRO A 21 12.04 -9.00 10.49
C PRO A 21 13.10 -8.05 9.92
N ASP A 22 14.03 -7.63 10.78
CA ASP A 22 15.14 -6.76 10.42
C ASP A 22 14.72 -5.44 9.73
N ALA A 23 13.57 -4.87 10.14
CA ALA A 23 13.10 -3.60 9.63
C ALA A 23 14.22 -2.55 9.74
N GLY A 24 14.47 -1.83 8.65
CA GLY A 24 15.58 -0.90 8.53
C GLY A 24 16.80 -1.50 7.85
N LYS A 25 16.86 -2.81 7.68
CA LYS A 25 17.95 -3.54 7.02
C LYS A 25 17.41 -4.68 6.15
N ASN A 26 16.18 -4.56 5.70
CA ASN A 26 15.52 -5.64 4.95
C ASN A 26 14.64 -5.06 3.86
N PHE A 27 15.22 -4.72 2.72
CA PHE A 27 14.46 -4.20 1.59
C PHE A 27 13.68 -5.30 0.86
N VAL A 28 14.04 -6.55 1.08
CA VAL A 28 13.37 -7.68 0.41
C VAL A 28 11.93 -7.82 0.89
N TYR A 29 11.71 -7.73 2.19
CA TYR A 29 10.38 -7.91 2.76
C TYR A 29 9.36 -6.93 2.19
N PRO A 30 9.59 -5.61 2.25
CA PRO A 30 8.61 -4.66 1.68
C PRO A 30 8.49 -4.76 0.16
N ALA A 31 9.54 -5.16 -0.56
CA ALA A 31 9.45 -5.37 -2.01
C ALA A 31 8.49 -6.52 -2.33
N LEU A 32 8.60 -7.62 -1.61
CA LEU A 32 7.69 -8.76 -1.76
C LEU A 32 6.27 -8.39 -1.34
N GLY A 33 6.14 -7.65 -0.25
CA GLY A 33 4.83 -7.18 0.22
C GLY A 33 4.14 -6.28 -0.80
N LEU A 34 4.88 -5.36 -1.41
CA LEU A 34 4.37 -4.48 -2.44
C LEU A 34 3.82 -5.27 -3.62
N THR A 35 4.56 -6.28 -4.07
CA THR A 35 4.15 -7.14 -5.18
C THR A 35 2.92 -7.95 -4.81
N GLY A 36 2.89 -8.52 -3.60
CA GLY A 36 1.77 -9.31 -3.12
C GLY A 36 0.48 -8.51 -3.03
N GLU A 37 0.55 -7.32 -2.45
CA GLU A 37 -0.63 -6.46 -2.30
C GLU A 37 -1.10 -5.92 -3.66
N SER A 38 -0.18 -5.67 -4.59
CA SER A 38 -0.55 -5.30 -5.96
C SER A 38 -1.33 -6.42 -6.62
N GLY A 39 -0.97 -7.67 -6.34
CA GLY A 39 -1.72 -8.84 -6.80
C GLY A 39 -3.12 -8.90 -6.22
N GLU A 40 -3.30 -8.53 -4.96
CA GLU A 40 -4.62 -8.47 -4.33
C GLU A 40 -5.51 -7.42 -5.01
N VAL A 41 -4.93 -6.29 -5.44
CA VAL A 41 -5.65 -5.29 -6.24
C VAL A 41 -6.18 -5.93 -7.52
N ALA A 42 -5.33 -6.70 -8.21
CA ALA A 42 -5.72 -7.38 -9.45
C ALA A 42 -6.87 -8.37 -9.22
N GLU A 43 -6.87 -9.09 -8.09
CA GLU A 43 -7.95 -10.01 -7.75
C GLU A 43 -9.29 -9.30 -7.57
N ILE A 44 -9.27 -8.11 -6.97
CA ILE A 44 -10.49 -7.31 -6.81
C ILE A 44 -11.04 -6.90 -8.17
N ILE A 45 -10.17 -6.45 -9.08
CA ILE A 45 -10.58 -6.07 -10.43
C ILE A 45 -11.16 -7.27 -11.20
N LYS A 46 -10.52 -8.42 -11.10
CA LYS A 46 -11.01 -9.66 -11.72
C LYS A 46 -12.41 -10.00 -11.21
N ARG A 47 -12.64 -9.86 -9.93
CA ARG A 47 -13.94 -10.16 -9.31
C ARG A 47 -15.03 -9.22 -9.79
N ILE A 48 -14.70 -7.93 -9.93
CA ILE A 48 -15.64 -6.94 -10.47
C ILE A 48 -16.07 -7.34 -11.89
N ILE A 49 -15.13 -7.75 -12.72
CA ILE A 49 -15.39 -8.15 -14.09
C ILE A 49 -16.22 -9.43 -14.11
N ARG A 50 -15.80 -10.45 -13.36
CA ARG A 50 -16.40 -11.78 -13.37
C ARG A 50 -17.77 -11.82 -12.70
N GLU A 51 -17.94 -11.15 -11.57
CA GLU A 51 -19.14 -11.30 -10.75
C GLU A 51 -20.09 -10.12 -10.78
N LYS A 52 -19.62 -8.95 -11.20
CA LYS A 52 -20.40 -7.72 -11.17
C LYS A 52 -20.55 -7.06 -12.53
N ASN A 53 -20.19 -7.81 -13.57
CA ASN A 53 -20.32 -7.35 -14.96
C ASN A 53 -19.63 -6.00 -15.21
N GLY A 54 -18.51 -5.75 -14.49
CA GLY A 54 -17.77 -4.50 -14.60
C GLY A 54 -18.32 -3.33 -13.80
N ALA A 55 -19.40 -3.55 -13.06
CA ALA A 55 -20.01 -2.48 -12.26
C ALA A 55 -19.25 -2.29 -10.95
N ILE A 56 -18.95 -1.04 -10.63
CA ILE A 56 -18.27 -0.68 -9.40
C ILE A 56 -19.30 -0.34 -8.33
N ASP A 57 -19.35 -1.15 -7.28
CA ASP A 57 -20.26 -0.91 -6.15
C ASP A 57 -19.48 -0.47 -4.90
N GLU A 58 -20.19 -0.13 -3.83
CA GLU A 58 -19.56 0.34 -2.61
C GLU A 58 -18.70 -0.74 -1.93
N GLU A 59 -19.13 -1.98 -2.00
CA GLU A 59 -18.36 -3.10 -1.46
C GLU A 59 -17.01 -3.23 -2.16
N SER A 60 -16.99 -3.10 -3.50
CA SER A 60 -15.76 -3.16 -4.29
C SER A 60 -14.84 -1.97 -3.99
N LYS A 61 -15.41 -0.78 -3.83
CA LYS A 61 -14.63 0.41 -3.47
C LYS A 61 -13.96 0.26 -2.13
N GLU A 62 -14.69 -0.28 -1.15
CA GLU A 62 -14.17 -0.49 0.19
C GLU A 62 -13.02 -1.51 0.19
N ALA A 63 -13.23 -2.64 -0.50
CA ALA A 63 -12.20 -3.66 -0.63
C ALA A 63 -10.95 -3.12 -1.33
N LEU A 64 -11.14 -2.36 -2.40
CA LEU A 64 -10.03 -1.77 -3.15
C LEU A 64 -9.28 -0.74 -2.30
N SER A 65 -10.00 0.12 -1.58
CA SER A 65 -9.38 1.12 -0.70
C SER A 65 -8.43 0.47 0.30
N LYS A 66 -8.85 -0.63 0.89
CA LYS A 66 -8.03 -1.35 1.86
C LYS A 66 -6.73 -1.85 1.23
N GLU A 67 -6.82 -2.48 0.06
CA GLU A 67 -5.65 -3.01 -0.63
C GLU A 67 -4.73 -1.88 -1.12
N LEU A 68 -5.30 -0.76 -1.58
CA LEU A 68 -4.50 0.39 -2.00
C LEU A 68 -3.74 0.97 -0.79
N GLY A 69 -4.37 0.97 0.38
CA GLY A 69 -3.70 1.36 1.61
C GLY A 69 -2.51 0.48 1.93
N ASP A 70 -2.66 -0.83 1.75
CA ASP A 70 -1.58 -1.78 1.98
C ASP A 70 -0.44 -1.58 0.97
N VAL A 71 -0.78 -1.33 -0.30
CA VAL A 71 0.21 -1.02 -1.34
C VAL A 71 1.00 0.23 -0.94
N LEU A 72 0.31 1.28 -0.51
CA LEU A 72 0.95 2.52 -0.09
C LEU A 72 1.89 2.30 1.10
N TRP A 73 1.46 1.48 2.05
CA TRP A 73 2.27 1.17 3.23
C TRP A 73 3.59 0.48 2.83
N TYR A 74 3.52 -0.55 1.98
CA TYR A 74 4.73 -1.24 1.52
C TYR A 74 5.61 -0.35 0.65
N LEU A 75 5.00 0.50 -0.18
CA LEU A 75 5.75 1.47 -0.98
C LEU A 75 6.55 2.40 -0.06
N SER A 76 5.91 2.88 1.01
CA SER A 76 6.54 3.74 2.00
C SER A 76 7.70 3.02 2.70
N GLN A 77 7.50 1.76 3.10
CA GLN A 77 8.55 1.01 3.78
C GLN A 77 9.74 0.74 2.85
N LEU A 78 9.47 0.39 1.60
CA LEU A 78 10.54 0.14 0.64
C LEU A 78 11.36 1.41 0.41
N ALA A 79 10.71 2.55 0.26
CA ALA A 79 11.39 3.83 0.14
C ALA A 79 12.27 4.09 1.37
N THR A 80 11.75 3.81 2.55
CA THR A 80 12.48 4.00 3.81
C THR A 80 13.71 3.09 3.89
N GLU A 81 13.60 1.84 3.45
CA GLU A 81 14.72 0.91 3.44
C GLU A 81 15.87 1.39 2.55
N PHE A 82 15.53 2.12 1.47
CA PHE A 82 16.52 2.69 0.57
C PHE A 82 16.91 4.14 0.91
N ASN A 83 16.37 4.66 2.01
CA ASN A 83 16.56 6.05 2.42
C ASN A 83 16.15 7.04 1.33
N ILE A 84 15.02 6.75 0.69
CA ILE A 84 14.42 7.59 -0.35
C ILE A 84 13.20 8.28 0.23
N SER A 85 13.03 9.57 -0.07
CA SER A 85 11.86 10.32 0.37
C SER A 85 10.65 9.98 -0.48
N LEU A 86 9.58 9.52 0.17
CA LEU A 86 8.30 9.24 -0.49
C LEU A 86 7.73 10.51 -1.13
N GLU A 87 7.92 11.65 -0.47
CA GLU A 87 7.46 12.93 -0.97
C GLU A 87 8.15 13.31 -2.29
N GLU A 88 9.45 13.01 -2.41
CA GLU A 88 10.19 13.29 -3.64
C GLU A 88 9.78 12.42 -4.81
N ILE A 89 9.45 11.16 -4.56
CA ILE A 89 9.02 10.26 -5.64
C ILE A 89 7.55 10.47 -6.01
N ALA A 90 6.79 11.10 -5.15
CA ALA A 90 5.40 11.43 -5.44
C ALA A 90 5.32 12.73 -6.24
#